data_b5a058b12a255b583ec735f388b92504
#
_entry.id   b5a058b12a255b583ec735f388b92504
#
_cell.length_a   1.000
_cell.length_b   1.000
_cell.length_c   1.000
_cell.angle_alpha   90.00
_cell.angle_beta   90.00
_cell.angle_gamma   90.00
#
_symmetry.space_group_name_H-M   'P 1'
#
loop_
_entity.id
_entity.type
_entity.pdbx_description
1 polymer ?
#
loop_
_entity_poly.entity_id
_entity_poly.type
_entity_poly.pdbx_seq_one_letter_code
_entity_poly.pdbx_strand_id
1 'polypeptide(L)'
;LEDLMSLPFGSRWCMHEVLFDDSFLKDTGVSTLDFAKAMIDEGYHPMTMYFPLVVHGALLIEPTETESKEAIDQFIAVLAGLAKKAKQGDQAEWFKQAPRFTPRRRLDETAAARKPVLRWKPEEQSKDAAD
;
A
#
# COMPACT_ATOMS: atom_id res chain seq x y z
N LEU A 1 -7.85 -2.41 15.90
CA LEU A 1 -6.53 -2.41 15.20
C LEU A 1 -5.37 -2.02 16.11
N GLU A 2 -5.58 -1.33 17.21
CA GLU A 2 -4.55 -0.85 18.14
C GLU A 2 -3.59 -1.94 18.63
N ASP A 3 -4.07 -3.17 18.80
CA ASP A 3 -3.24 -4.30 19.20
C ASP A 3 -2.33 -4.84 18.08
N LEU A 4 -2.56 -4.40 16.84
CA LEU A 4 -1.89 -4.92 15.64
C LEU A 4 -1.07 -3.88 14.91
N MET A 5 -1.53 -2.64 14.89
CA MET A 5 -0.94 -1.51 14.18
C MET A 5 -0.69 -0.38 15.17
N SER A 6 0.40 0.36 14.97
CA SER A 6 0.81 1.41 15.91
C SER A 6 0.21 2.77 15.57
N LEU A 7 -0.30 3.44 16.61
CA LEU A 7 -0.88 4.78 16.55
C LEU A 7 0.11 5.80 17.12
N PRO A 8 0.76 6.65 16.31
CA PRO A 8 1.81 7.56 16.77
C PRO A 8 1.32 8.60 17.78
N PHE A 9 0.03 8.92 17.77
CA PHE A 9 -0.58 9.90 18.68
C PHE A 9 -1.51 9.27 19.73
N GLY A 10 -1.46 7.94 19.86
CA GLY A 10 -2.29 7.18 20.81
C GLY A 10 -3.76 7.04 20.39
N SER A 11 -4.51 6.33 21.22
CA SER A 11 -5.94 6.01 21.02
C SER A 11 -6.82 7.19 21.35
N ARG A 12 -6.84 8.18 20.49
CA ARG A 12 -7.72 9.34 20.62
C ARG A 12 -8.79 9.29 19.53
N TRP A 13 -9.97 9.84 19.85
CA TRP A 13 -10.96 10.09 18.82
C TRP A 13 -10.38 11.00 17.75
N CYS A 14 -10.38 10.55 16.51
CA CYS A 14 -9.99 11.36 15.36
C CYS A 14 -11.23 12.00 14.73
N MET A 15 -11.05 13.08 14.00
CA MET A 15 -12.16 13.78 13.34
C MET A 15 -12.64 12.96 12.12
N HIS A 16 -11.78 12.71 11.15
CA HIS A 16 -12.12 12.03 9.89
C HIS A 16 -11.01 11.09 9.39
N GLU A 17 -9.82 11.18 9.95
CA GLU A 17 -8.65 10.40 9.53
C GLU A 17 -8.06 9.64 10.70
N VAL A 18 -7.60 8.42 10.45
CA VAL A 18 -6.79 7.66 11.38
C VAL A 18 -5.38 7.51 10.81
N LEU A 19 -4.39 7.80 11.62
CA LEU A 19 -2.97 7.73 11.24
C LEU A 19 -2.29 6.59 11.98
N PHE A 20 -1.66 5.70 11.22
CA PHE A 20 -0.74 4.68 11.72
C PHE A 20 0.69 4.99 11.29
N ASP A 21 1.67 4.56 12.05
CA ASP A 21 3.07 4.51 11.65
C ASP A 21 3.50 3.07 11.32
N ASP A 22 4.73 2.90 10.82
CA ASP A 22 5.26 1.61 10.42
C ASP A 22 5.95 0.81 11.54
N SER A 23 5.84 1.24 12.80
CA SER A 23 6.47 0.53 13.92
C SER A 23 5.98 -0.91 14.06
N PHE A 24 4.73 -1.20 13.65
CA PHE A 24 4.19 -2.55 13.66
C PHE A 24 4.84 -3.48 12.60
N LEU A 25 5.52 -2.92 11.60
CA LEU A 25 6.26 -3.64 10.55
C LEU A 25 7.75 -3.81 10.91
N LYS A 26 8.19 -3.27 12.04
CA LYS A 26 9.59 -3.37 12.46
C LYS A 26 10.05 -4.82 12.50
N ASP A 27 11.24 -5.07 11.98
CA ASP A 27 11.90 -6.38 11.92
C ASP A 27 11.17 -7.45 11.08
N THR A 28 10.10 -7.08 10.35
CA THR A 28 9.37 -8.00 9.46
C THR A 28 9.95 -8.07 8.05
N GLY A 29 10.77 -7.11 7.64
CA GLY A 29 11.25 -6.95 6.26
C GLY A 29 10.19 -6.44 5.28
N VAL A 30 9.00 -6.05 5.78
CA VAL A 30 7.89 -5.47 5.02
C VAL A 30 7.90 -3.95 5.19
N SER A 31 7.92 -3.21 4.09
CA SER A 31 7.81 -1.75 4.12
C SER A 31 6.34 -1.29 4.09
N THR A 32 6.11 -0.01 4.44
CA THR A 32 4.81 0.65 4.25
C THR A 32 4.29 0.49 2.81
N LEU A 33 5.17 0.67 1.82
CA LEU A 33 4.81 0.49 0.40
C LEU A 33 4.38 -0.95 0.11
N ASP A 34 5.09 -1.95 0.63
CA ASP A 34 4.76 -3.36 0.42
C ASP A 34 3.40 -3.69 1.02
N PHE A 35 3.13 -3.17 2.22
CA PHE A 35 1.85 -3.33 2.89
C PHE A 35 0.70 -2.71 2.09
N ALA A 36 0.87 -1.47 1.63
CA ALA A 36 -0.13 -0.79 0.79
C ALA A 36 -0.37 -1.51 -0.55
N LYS A 37 0.69 -2.04 -1.18
CA LYS A 37 0.53 -2.84 -2.41
C LYS A 37 -0.23 -4.14 -2.17
N ALA A 38 -0.09 -4.75 -0.99
CA ALA A 38 -0.87 -5.92 -0.62
C ALA A 38 -2.37 -5.60 -0.45
N MET A 39 -2.72 -4.38 -0.02
CA MET A 39 -4.12 -3.94 0.04
C MET A 39 -4.80 -3.94 -1.33
N ILE A 40 -4.06 -3.65 -2.40
CA ILE A 40 -4.58 -3.69 -3.78
C ILE A 40 -4.99 -5.12 -4.14
N ASP A 41 -4.20 -6.11 -3.75
CA ASP A 41 -4.51 -7.53 -4.00
C ASP A 41 -5.77 -8.00 -3.26
N GLU A 42 -6.08 -7.36 -2.15
CA GLU A 42 -7.31 -7.60 -1.38
C GLU A 42 -8.53 -6.81 -1.91
N GLY A 43 -8.35 -6.06 -3.00
CA GLY A 43 -9.43 -5.31 -3.67
C GLY A 43 -9.71 -3.93 -3.09
N TYR A 44 -8.81 -3.39 -2.29
CA TYR A 44 -8.96 -2.07 -1.68
C TYR A 44 -8.03 -1.04 -2.30
N HIS A 45 -8.50 0.19 -2.38
CA HIS A 45 -7.64 1.34 -2.66
C HIS A 45 -6.62 1.47 -1.52
N PRO A 46 -5.31 1.52 -1.81
CA PRO A 46 -4.32 1.72 -0.77
C PRO A 46 -4.43 3.14 -0.21
N MET A 47 -4.28 3.23 1.11
CA MET A 47 -4.31 4.50 1.81
C MET A 47 -3.17 5.43 1.37
N THR A 48 -3.24 6.69 1.76
CA THR A 48 -2.13 7.63 1.62
C THR A 48 -0.94 7.16 2.46
N MET A 49 0.22 7.03 1.80
CA MET A 49 1.46 6.57 2.42
C MET A 49 2.45 7.72 2.57
N TYR A 50 3.31 7.60 3.61
CA TYR A 50 4.42 8.53 3.86
C TYR A 50 4.01 9.97 4.10
N PHE A 51 2.77 10.22 4.39
CA PHE A 51 2.22 11.50 4.81
C PHE A 51 1.36 11.33 6.07
N PRO A 52 1.44 12.29 7.00
CA PRO A 52 2.31 13.47 7.02
C PRO A 52 3.79 13.12 7.22
N LEU A 53 4.69 13.94 6.68
CA LEU A 53 6.16 13.68 6.71
C LEU A 53 6.75 13.64 8.14
N VAL A 54 6.03 14.14 9.13
CA VAL A 54 6.44 14.10 10.55
C VAL A 54 6.27 12.73 11.18
N VAL A 55 5.60 11.80 10.51
CA VAL A 55 5.41 10.42 10.96
C VAL A 55 6.13 9.48 10.00
N HIS A 56 7.10 8.72 10.53
CA HIS A 56 7.83 7.76 9.73
C HIS A 56 6.90 6.64 9.24
N GLY A 57 7.01 6.26 7.97
CA GLY A 57 6.23 5.18 7.39
C GLY A 57 4.72 5.36 7.50
N ALA A 58 4.24 6.60 7.55
CA ALA A 58 2.83 6.94 7.75
C ALA A 58 1.88 6.19 6.82
N LEU A 59 0.77 5.73 7.38
CA LEU A 59 -0.40 5.20 6.70
C LEU A 59 -1.61 6.01 7.17
N LEU A 60 -2.14 6.86 6.30
CA LEU A 60 -3.25 7.76 6.61
C LEU A 60 -4.52 7.23 5.96
N ILE A 61 -5.52 6.90 6.77
CA ILE A 61 -6.78 6.29 6.34
C ILE A 61 -7.93 7.23 6.64
N GLU A 62 -8.70 7.56 5.62
CA GLU A 62 -9.89 8.40 5.71
C GLU A 62 -11.11 7.61 5.20
N PRO A 63 -11.87 6.95 6.10
CA PRO A 63 -13.14 6.36 5.73
C PRO A 63 -14.19 7.47 5.55
N THR A 64 -14.78 7.53 4.35
CA THR A 64 -15.76 8.57 4.03
C THR A 64 -17.18 8.13 4.40
N GLU A 65 -18.12 9.10 4.48
CA GLU A 65 -19.53 8.83 4.80
C GLU A 65 -20.25 8.00 3.72
N THR A 66 -19.66 7.85 2.54
CA THR A 66 -20.19 6.99 1.47
C THR A 66 -19.99 5.50 1.76
N GLU A 67 -19.07 5.16 2.66
CA GLU A 67 -18.80 3.77 3.02
C GLU A 67 -19.81 3.24 4.02
N SER A 68 -20.33 2.04 3.75
CA SER A 68 -21.20 1.37 4.72
C SER A 68 -20.39 0.84 5.91
N LYS A 69 -21.06 0.66 7.04
CA LYS A 69 -20.42 0.00 8.20
C LYS A 69 -19.84 -1.36 7.84
N GLU A 70 -20.56 -2.14 7.03
CA GLU A 70 -20.11 -3.46 6.59
C GLU A 70 -18.83 -3.37 5.76
N ALA A 71 -18.73 -2.41 4.81
CA ALA A 71 -17.53 -2.17 4.02
C ALA A 71 -16.34 -1.80 4.91
N ILE A 72 -16.55 -0.93 5.91
CA ILE A 72 -15.53 -0.55 6.89
C ILE A 72 -15.09 -1.75 7.74
N ASP A 73 -16.04 -2.58 8.22
CA ASP A 73 -15.73 -3.77 9.00
C ASP A 73 -14.89 -4.78 8.19
N GLN A 74 -15.21 -4.97 6.91
CA GLN A 74 -14.42 -5.81 6.00
C GLN A 74 -13.01 -5.23 5.77
N PHE A 75 -12.90 -3.94 5.53
CA PHE A 75 -11.60 -3.25 5.40
C PHE A 75 -10.74 -3.43 6.66
N ILE A 76 -11.33 -3.26 7.86
CA ILE A 76 -10.63 -3.48 9.12
C ILE A 76 -10.15 -4.93 9.24
N ALA A 77 -10.98 -5.90 8.84
CA ALA A 77 -10.60 -7.31 8.86
C ALA A 77 -9.41 -7.61 7.95
N VAL A 78 -9.36 -7.01 6.75
CA VAL A 78 -8.24 -7.13 5.82
C VAL A 78 -6.99 -6.51 6.39
N LEU A 79 -7.05 -5.28 6.92
CA LEU A 79 -5.91 -4.64 7.58
C LEU A 79 -5.36 -5.51 8.72
N ALA A 80 -6.25 -6.03 9.57
CA ALA A 80 -5.85 -6.90 10.66
C ALA A 80 -5.21 -8.20 10.17
N GLY A 81 -5.75 -8.78 9.10
CA GLY A 81 -5.20 -9.99 8.47
C GLY A 81 -3.80 -9.78 7.93
N LEU A 82 -3.60 -8.70 7.18
CA LEU A 82 -2.30 -8.34 6.62
C LEU A 82 -1.28 -7.98 7.71
N ALA A 83 -1.69 -7.24 8.75
CA ALA A 83 -0.80 -6.90 9.86
C ALA A 83 -0.35 -8.16 10.62
N LYS A 84 -1.25 -9.12 10.88
CA LYS A 84 -0.90 -10.41 11.47
C LYS A 84 0.05 -11.19 10.57
N LYS A 85 -0.23 -11.23 9.26
CA LYS A 85 0.59 -11.93 8.28
C LYS A 85 1.99 -11.35 8.19
N ALA A 86 2.13 -10.03 8.21
CA ALA A 86 3.45 -9.38 8.18
C ALA A 86 4.31 -9.76 9.39
N LYS A 87 3.70 -10.02 10.55
CA LYS A 87 4.38 -10.44 11.79
C LYS A 87 4.72 -11.95 11.83
N GLN A 88 4.18 -12.75 10.90
CA GLN A 88 4.60 -14.14 10.74
C GLN A 88 5.95 -14.15 10.02
N GLY A 89 6.92 -14.91 10.51
CA GLY A 89 8.23 -15.05 9.87
C GLY A 89 8.11 -15.41 8.38
N ASP A 90 9.09 -15.00 7.58
CA ASP A 90 9.24 -15.33 6.15
C ASP A 90 8.16 -14.78 5.19
N GLN A 91 7.37 -13.79 5.61
CA GLN A 91 6.33 -13.21 4.76
C GLN A 91 6.81 -12.01 3.91
N ALA A 92 8.02 -11.49 4.13
CA ALA A 92 8.51 -10.30 3.42
C ALA A 92 8.45 -10.46 1.89
N GLU A 93 8.88 -11.61 1.36
CA GLU A 93 8.85 -11.86 -0.08
C GLU A 93 7.43 -11.94 -0.64
N TRP A 94 6.48 -12.48 0.14
CA TRP A 94 5.08 -12.47 -0.24
C TRP A 94 4.54 -11.04 -0.40
N PHE A 95 4.86 -10.14 0.51
CA PHE A 95 4.47 -8.73 0.44
C PHE A 95 5.18 -7.99 -0.71
N LYS A 96 6.46 -8.23 -0.92
CA LYS A 96 7.23 -7.60 -2.02
C LYS A 96 6.72 -7.97 -3.41
N GLN A 97 6.08 -9.12 -3.55
CA GLN A 97 5.47 -9.52 -4.82
C GLN A 97 4.14 -8.82 -5.13
N ALA A 98 3.52 -8.16 -4.15
CA ALA A 98 2.28 -7.42 -4.37
C ALA A 98 2.53 -6.13 -5.18
N PRO A 99 1.57 -5.69 -6.02
CA PRO A 99 0.32 -6.35 -6.34
C PRO A 99 0.53 -7.51 -7.33
N ARG A 100 -0.19 -8.61 -7.14
CA ARG A 100 -0.08 -9.84 -7.97
C ARG A 100 -1.18 -9.98 -8.99
N PHE A 101 -2.36 -9.45 -8.67
CA PHE A 101 -3.60 -9.68 -9.44
C PHE A 101 -3.99 -8.50 -10.31
N THR A 102 -3.16 -7.47 -10.38
CA THR A 102 -3.36 -6.31 -11.26
C THR A 102 -2.72 -6.53 -12.64
N PRO A 103 -3.22 -5.88 -13.71
CA PRO A 103 -2.60 -5.95 -15.05
C PRO A 103 -1.15 -5.44 -15.07
N ARG A 104 -0.83 -4.50 -14.20
CA ARG A 104 0.54 -3.99 -14.00
C ARG A 104 0.99 -4.31 -12.59
N ARG A 105 2.22 -4.76 -12.46
CA ARG A 105 2.87 -5.05 -11.19
C ARG A 105 3.58 -3.82 -10.63
N ARG A 106 4.69 -4.00 -9.95
CA ARG A 106 5.54 -2.90 -9.48
C ARG A 106 5.99 -2.05 -10.66
N LEU A 107 5.80 -0.76 -10.53
CA LEU A 107 6.24 0.22 -11.51
C LEU A 107 7.67 0.66 -11.18
N ASP A 108 8.44 1.02 -12.22
CA ASP A 108 9.75 1.65 -12.03
C ASP A 108 9.55 3.15 -11.73
N GLU A 109 9.25 3.43 -10.47
CA GLU A 109 9.01 4.79 -9.98
C GLU A 109 10.26 5.67 -10.12
N THR A 110 11.45 5.08 -10.01
CA THR A 110 12.72 5.79 -10.18
C THR A 110 12.91 6.24 -11.61
N ALA A 111 12.67 5.36 -12.58
CA ALA A 111 12.74 5.73 -14.00
C ALA A 111 11.66 6.75 -14.35
N ALA A 112 10.45 6.59 -13.84
CA ALA A 112 9.36 7.54 -14.04
C ALA A 112 9.68 8.94 -13.52
N ALA A 113 10.33 9.05 -12.37
CA ALA A 113 10.73 10.34 -11.81
C ALA A 113 11.93 10.96 -12.53
N ARG A 114 12.95 10.16 -12.90
CA ARG A 114 14.21 10.66 -13.48
C ARG A 114 14.16 10.86 -14.99
N LYS A 115 13.35 10.06 -15.69
CA LYS A 115 13.24 10.06 -17.16
C LYS A 115 11.78 10.01 -17.58
N PRO A 116 10.96 11.02 -17.25
CA PRO A 116 9.52 10.98 -17.49
C PRO A 116 9.22 10.93 -18.98
N VAL A 117 8.32 10.02 -19.38
CA VAL A 117 7.72 9.99 -20.71
C VAL A 117 6.34 10.64 -20.62
N LEU A 118 6.26 11.92 -20.96
CA LEU A 118 5.07 12.76 -20.71
C LEU A 118 3.95 12.56 -21.73
N ARG A 119 4.22 11.84 -22.81
CA ARG A 119 3.20 11.49 -23.81
C ARG A 119 3.44 10.10 -24.38
N TRP A 120 2.38 9.40 -24.67
CA TRP A 120 2.44 8.14 -25.41
C TRP A 120 2.89 8.41 -26.87
N LYS A 121 3.73 7.51 -27.40
CA LYS A 121 4.05 7.41 -28.82
C LYS A 121 3.83 5.96 -29.23
N PRO A 122 3.33 5.71 -30.47
CA PRO A 122 3.28 4.36 -31.01
C PRO A 122 4.69 3.72 -30.98
N GLU A 123 4.78 2.44 -30.69
CA GLU A 123 6.01 1.70 -30.91
C GLU A 123 6.28 1.70 -32.43
N GLU A 124 7.47 2.13 -32.84
CA GLU A 124 7.93 1.94 -34.20
C GLU A 124 7.96 0.43 -34.44
N GLN A 125 7.10 -0.07 -35.34
CA GLN A 125 7.20 -1.46 -35.79
C GLN A 125 8.62 -1.64 -36.31
N SER A 126 9.39 -2.50 -35.67
CA SER A 126 10.72 -2.87 -36.17
C SER A 126 10.53 -3.45 -37.55
N LYS A 127 11.09 -2.78 -38.58
CA LYS A 127 11.06 -3.20 -39.97
C LYS A 127 11.95 -4.43 -40.24
N ASP A 128 12.41 -5.12 -39.22
CA ASP A 128 13.37 -6.22 -39.32
C ASP A 128 12.73 -7.60 -39.11
N ALA A 129 11.58 -7.82 -39.71
CA ALA A 129 10.99 -9.15 -39.78
C ALA A 129 10.51 -9.47 -41.21
N ALA A 130 11.37 -9.21 -42.21
CA ALA A 130 11.17 -9.71 -43.59
C ALA A 130 12.55 -9.75 -44.30
N ASP A 131 13.26 -10.84 -44.10
CA ASP A 131 14.17 -11.49 -45.06
C ASP A 131 14.30 -12.98 -44.70
#